data_1dd30f65003402cc289fd5bf05f17e61
#
_entry.id   1dd30f65003402cc289fd5bf05f17e61
#
_cell.length_a   1.000
_cell.length_b   1.000
_cell.length_c   1.000
_cell.angle_alpha   90.00
_cell.angle_beta   90.00
_cell.angle_gamma   90.00
#
_symmetry.space_group_name_H-M   'P 1'
#
loop_
_entity.id
_entity.type
_entity.pdbx_description
1 polymer ?
#
loop_
_entity_poly.entity_id
_entity_poly.type
_entity_poly.pdbx_seq_one_letter_code
_entity_poly.pdbx_strand_id
1 'polypeptide(L)'
;GGMVIDQLWGKKRGPVLVVDADANSNLNEVLGVEVETSLGQIREEMAQAELKGTIPKGMTKADYAEMKFGDALIEDDDFDMLVMGRTQGKGCYCYVNGVLQSQLGKYLPNYSYVVMDNEAGLEHIARGTLPHVDTMLLISDCSRRGVQAVARIAEMIDEMGLNPGQMGLIINRAPDGKLDDGVRAEIEKHGLKLFGVLPHDEAVYRCDCDGNPSAKLPDSDPMKVALRGIMQSIGL
;
A
#
# COMPACT_ATOMS: atom_id res chain seq x y z
N GLY A 1 3.80 0.63 5.15
CA GLY A 1 2.32 0.50 5.11
C GLY A 1 1.71 0.28 6.49
N GLY A 2 1.93 -0.88 7.13
CA GLY A 2 1.17 -1.31 8.31
C GLY A 2 1.06 -0.32 9.46
N MET A 3 2.13 0.34 9.87
CA MET A 3 2.06 1.34 10.96
C MET A 3 1.30 2.61 10.57
N VAL A 4 1.26 3.00 9.30
CA VAL A 4 0.43 4.11 8.82
C VAL A 4 -1.05 3.76 8.99
N ILE A 5 -1.42 2.54 8.64
CA ILE A 5 -2.78 2.01 8.76
C ILE A 5 -3.21 2.02 10.23
N ASP A 6 -2.39 1.49 11.13
CA ASP A 6 -2.62 1.49 12.57
C ASP A 6 -2.83 2.91 13.13
N GLN A 7 -2.07 3.90 12.67
CA GLN A 7 -2.23 5.28 13.09
C GLN A 7 -3.53 5.93 12.58
N LEU A 8 -4.00 5.58 11.39
CA LEU A 8 -5.27 6.07 10.86
C LEU A 8 -6.45 5.46 11.61
N TRP A 9 -6.41 4.16 11.87
CA TRP A 9 -7.41 3.45 12.64
C TRP A 9 -7.45 3.91 14.10
N GLY A 10 -6.32 3.90 14.79
CA GLY A 10 -6.22 4.25 16.23
C GLY A 10 -6.77 5.63 16.60
N LYS A 11 -6.96 6.52 15.61
CA LYS A 11 -7.60 7.83 15.81
C LYS A 11 -9.12 7.81 15.62
N LYS A 12 -9.74 6.65 15.39
CA LYS A 12 -11.20 6.50 15.13
C LYS A 12 -11.70 7.46 14.05
N ARG A 13 -10.94 7.66 12.98
CA ARG A 13 -11.25 8.61 11.92
C ARG A 13 -12.21 8.06 10.85
N GLY A 14 -12.72 6.84 11.04
CA GLY A 14 -13.64 6.15 10.14
C GLY A 14 -13.02 4.89 9.50
N PRO A 15 -13.79 4.16 8.68
CA PRO A 15 -13.36 2.91 8.09
C PRO A 15 -12.15 3.13 7.15
N VAL A 16 -11.20 2.20 7.20
CA VAL A 16 -9.98 2.20 6.39
C VAL A 16 -10.00 1.02 5.45
N LEU A 17 -9.80 1.25 4.16
CA LEU A 17 -9.51 0.20 3.19
C LEU A 17 -8.00 0.15 2.93
N VAL A 18 -7.45 -1.02 3.07
CA VAL A 18 -6.04 -1.32 2.79
C VAL A 18 -5.95 -2.09 1.49
N VAL A 19 -5.09 -1.65 0.59
CA VAL A 19 -4.81 -2.37 -0.66
C VAL A 19 -3.32 -2.70 -0.71
N ASP A 20 -3.00 -3.99 -0.58
CA ASP A 20 -1.65 -4.49 -0.85
C ASP A 20 -1.50 -4.71 -2.35
N ALA A 21 -0.83 -3.77 -3.01
CA ALA A 21 -0.59 -3.77 -4.45
C ALA A 21 0.77 -4.39 -4.83
N ASP A 22 1.50 -4.96 -3.87
CA ASP A 22 2.72 -5.74 -4.14
C ASP A 22 2.34 -7.17 -4.55
N ALA A 23 2.93 -7.65 -5.64
CA ALA A 23 2.78 -9.04 -6.07
C ALA A 23 3.31 -10.05 -5.03
N ASN A 24 4.26 -9.66 -4.19
CA ASN A 24 4.80 -10.51 -3.12
C ASN A 24 3.91 -10.55 -1.87
N SER A 25 3.04 -9.57 -1.69
CA SER A 25 2.00 -9.54 -0.64
C SER A 25 2.54 -9.79 0.76
N ASN A 26 3.24 -8.81 1.33
CA ASN A 26 3.83 -8.93 2.67
C ASN A 26 3.11 -8.06 3.72
N LEU A 27 2.18 -7.21 3.31
CA LEU A 27 1.51 -6.27 4.21
C LEU A 27 0.61 -6.97 5.23
N ASN A 28 0.02 -8.10 4.82
CA ASN A 28 -0.80 -8.94 5.68
C ASN A 28 -0.03 -9.47 6.91
N GLU A 29 1.24 -9.86 6.74
CA GLU A 29 2.09 -10.31 7.86
C GLU A 29 2.33 -9.17 8.85
N VAL A 30 2.63 -7.97 8.34
CA VAL A 30 2.85 -6.76 9.16
C VAL A 30 1.60 -6.38 9.96
N LEU A 31 0.41 -6.60 9.40
CA LEU A 31 -0.87 -6.31 10.03
C LEU A 31 -1.37 -7.47 10.91
N GLY A 32 -0.86 -8.67 10.70
CA GLY A 32 -1.25 -9.89 11.42
C GLY A 32 -2.62 -10.42 10.97
N VAL A 33 -2.86 -10.39 9.66
CA VAL A 33 -4.09 -10.85 9.01
C VAL A 33 -3.79 -12.03 8.10
N GLU A 34 -4.67 -13.02 8.09
CA GLU A 34 -4.59 -14.17 7.18
C GLU A 34 -5.26 -13.82 5.84
N VAL A 35 -4.61 -14.21 4.73
CA VAL A 35 -5.10 -14.00 3.38
C VAL A 35 -5.53 -15.33 2.80
N GLU A 36 -6.83 -15.56 2.68
CA GLU A 36 -7.38 -16.78 2.08
C GLU A 36 -7.38 -16.70 0.55
N THR A 37 -7.71 -15.54 0.01
CA THR A 37 -7.86 -15.35 -1.45
C THR A 37 -7.31 -13.99 -1.87
N SER A 38 -6.52 -13.98 -2.95
CA SER A 38 -6.04 -12.75 -3.58
C SER A 38 -6.78 -12.45 -4.89
N LEU A 39 -6.72 -11.21 -5.35
CA LEU A 39 -7.29 -10.80 -6.63
C LEU A 39 -6.65 -11.54 -7.82
N GLY A 40 -5.35 -11.89 -7.70
CA GLY A 40 -4.66 -12.72 -8.67
C GLY A 40 -5.26 -14.13 -8.78
N GLN A 41 -5.58 -14.75 -7.67
CA GLN A 41 -6.26 -16.06 -7.64
C GLN A 41 -7.67 -16.00 -8.22
N ILE A 42 -8.45 -14.98 -7.85
CA ILE A 42 -9.78 -14.75 -8.43
C ILE A 42 -9.73 -14.64 -9.95
N ARG A 43 -8.76 -13.89 -10.47
CA ARG A 43 -8.57 -13.80 -11.93
C ARG A 43 -8.37 -15.16 -12.57
N GLU A 44 -7.54 -16.02 -11.97
CA GLU A 44 -7.29 -17.36 -12.50
C GLU A 44 -8.54 -18.25 -12.43
N GLU A 45 -9.24 -18.20 -11.30
CA GLU A 45 -10.52 -18.90 -11.16
C GLU A 45 -11.54 -18.46 -12.20
N MET A 46 -11.66 -17.15 -12.42
CA MET A 46 -12.56 -16.60 -13.44
C MET A 46 -12.19 -17.05 -14.85
N ALA A 47 -10.90 -17.00 -15.20
CA ALA A 47 -10.41 -17.46 -16.49
C ALA A 47 -10.69 -18.96 -16.70
N GLN A 48 -10.52 -19.76 -15.66
CA GLN A 48 -10.84 -21.19 -15.69
C GLN A 48 -12.34 -21.45 -15.78
N ALA A 49 -13.15 -20.70 -15.03
CA ALA A 49 -14.60 -20.83 -15.06
C ALA A 49 -15.17 -20.45 -16.45
N GLU A 50 -14.61 -19.44 -17.07
CA GLU A 50 -14.96 -19.03 -18.44
C GLU A 50 -14.58 -20.12 -19.46
N LEU A 51 -13.34 -20.64 -19.39
CA LEU A 51 -12.87 -21.68 -20.30
C LEU A 51 -13.67 -22.98 -20.19
N LYS A 52 -14.05 -23.36 -18.97
CA LYS A 52 -14.81 -24.58 -18.68
C LYS A 52 -16.33 -24.40 -18.77
N GLY A 53 -16.81 -23.18 -18.95
CA GLY A 53 -18.25 -22.88 -18.97
C GLY A 53 -18.95 -23.15 -17.63
N THR A 54 -18.23 -22.98 -16.51
CA THR A 54 -18.74 -23.28 -15.15
C THR A 54 -19.30 -22.06 -14.43
N ILE A 55 -19.37 -20.90 -15.08
CA ILE A 55 -20.09 -19.73 -14.53
C ILE A 55 -21.55 -20.13 -14.30
N PRO A 56 -22.13 -19.85 -13.12
CA PRO A 56 -23.50 -20.23 -12.78
C PRO A 56 -24.51 -19.73 -13.83
N LYS A 57 -25.47 -20.58 -14.19
CA LYS A 57 -26.51 -20.22 -15.17
C LYS A 57 -27.31 -19.02 -14.66
N GLY A 58 -27.45 -18.02 -15.52
CA GLY A 58 -28.19 -16.79 -15.20
C GLY A 58 -27.34 -15.69 -14.57
N MET A 59 -26.05 -15.94 -14.28
CA MET A 59 -25.10 -14.95 -13.78
C MET A 59 -24.26 -14.40 -14.94
N THR A 60 -24.12 -13.09 -15.02
CA THR A 60 -23.21 -12.47 -15.98
C THR A 60 -21.76 -12.61 -15.50
N LYS A 61 -20.77 -12.43 -16.40
CA LYS A 61 -19.36 -12.41 -16.00
C LYS A 61 -19.08 -11.29 -14.99
N ALA A 62 -19.77 -10.17 -15.11
CA ALA A 62 -19.62 -9.04 -14.19
C ALA A 62 -20.14 -9.37 -12.79
N ASP A 63 -21.33 -10.01 -12.70
CA ASP A 63 -21.90 -10.44 -11.42
C ASP A 63 -21.02 -11.51 -10.75
N TYR A 64 -20.48 -12.44 -11.56
CA TYR A 64 -19.55 -13.44 -11.06
C TYR A 64 -18.24 -12.82 -10.55
N ALA A 65 -17.72 -11.82 -11.27
CA ALA A 65 -16.54 -11.06 -10.82
C ALA A 65 -16.80 -10.31 -9.51
N GLU A 66 -17.97 -9.68 -9.38
CA GLU A 66 -18.36 -8.95 -8.17
C GLU A 66 -18.50 -9.89 -6.96
N MET A 67 -19.15 -11.03 -7.15
CA MET A 67 -19.25 -12.06 -6.11
C MET A 67 -17.86 -12.52 -5.66
N LYS A 68 -16.98 -12.85 -6.62
CA LYS A 68 -15.62 -13.29 -6.35
C LYS A 68 -14.76 -12.20 -5.73
N PHE A 69 -14.99 -10.96 -6.07
CA PHE A 69 -14.31 -9.84 -5.43
C PHE A 69 -14.70 -9.72 -3.95
N GLY A 70 -15.98 -9.95 -3.62
CA GLY A 70 -16.43 -10.03 -2.25
C GLY A 70 -15.71 -11.13 -1.45
N ASP A 71 -15.42 -12.28 -2.08
CA ASP A 71 -14.65 -13.37 -1.47
C ASP A 71 -13.18 -12.98 -1.14
N ALA A 72 -12.64 -11.95 -1.81
CA ALA A 72 -11.28 -11.46 -1.59
C ALA A 72 -11.19 -10.32 -0.58
N LEU A 73 -12.31 -9.70 -0.23
CA LEU A 73 -12.32 -8.66 0.78
C LEU A 73 -12.15 -9.30 2.15
N ILE A 74 -11.08 -8.98 2.81
CA ILE A 74 -10.79 -9.39 4.18
C ILE A 74 -11.38 -8.31 5.07
N GLU A 75 -12.37 -8.69 5.88
CA GLU A 75 -12.99 -7.80 6.86
C GLU A 75 -12.36 -8.08 8.23
N ASP A 76 -11.66 -7.09 8.77
CA ASP A 76 -11.09 -7.12 10.13
C ASP A 76 -11.82 -6.08 10.99
N ASP A 77 -11.71 -6.18 12.32
CA ASP A 77 -12.35 -5.23 13.24
C ASP A 77 -11.86 -3.78 13.03
N ASP A 78 -10.66 -3.62 12.50
CA ASP A 78 -9.93 -2.37 12.43
C ASP A 78 -9.88 -1.76 11.03
N PHE A 79 -9.91 -2.58 9.99
CA PHE A 79 -9.82 -2.19 8.59
C PHE A 79 -10.28 -3.32 7.68
N ASP A 80 -10.65 -2.99 6.47
CA ASP A 80 -10.82 -3.98 5.42
C ASP A 80 -9.57 -4.04 4.55
N MET A 81 -9.25 -5.23 4.00
CA MET A 81 -8.04 -5.40 3.21
C MET A 81 -8.30 -6.15 1.90
N LEU A 82 -7.64 -5.69 0.85
CA LEU A 82 -7.55 -6.37 -0.44
C LEU A 82 -6.10 -6.65 -0.77
N VAL A 83 -5.83 -7.85 -1.27
CA VAL A 83 -4.48 -8.27 -1.66
C VAL A 83 -4.45 -8.57 -3.15
N MET A 84 -3.53 -7.90 -3.87
CA MET A 84 -3.35 -8.16 -5.31
C MET A 84 -2.81 -9.55 -5.58
N GLY A 85 -1.76 -9.96 -4.88
CA GLY A 85 -1.12 -11.26 -5.04
C GLY A 85 -0.48 -11.49 -6.41
N ARG A 86 0.16 -12.64 -6.57
CA ARG A 86 0.76 -13.07 -7.85
C ARG A 86 -0.27 -13.71 -8.75
N THR A 87 -0.18 -13.45 -10.05
CA THR A 87 -0.87 -14.26 -11.05
C THR A 87 0.04 -15.36 -11.57
N GLN A 88 -0.41 -16.60 -11.55
CA GLN A 88 0.33 -17.75 -12.08
C GLN A 88 -0.01 -17.95 -13.58
N GLY A 89 0.50 -17.24 -14.48
CA GLY A 89 0.23 -17.47 -15.89
C GLY A 89 0.72 -16.37 -16.83
N LYS A 90 0.83 -16.70 -18.11
CA LYS A 90 1.12 -15.74 -19.16
C LYS A 90 -0.11 -14.85 -19.38
N GLY A 91 -0.25 -13.79 -18.59
CA GLY A 91 -1.34 -12.86 -18.76
C GLY A 91 -1.06 -11.52 -18.12
N CYS A 92 -1.50 -10.46 -18.77
CA CYS A 92 -1.36 -9.12 -18.28
C CYS A 92 -2.21 -8.93 -17.02
N TYR A 93 -1.66 -8.26 -15.99
CA TYR A 93 -2.42 -7.76 -14.83
C TYR A 93 -3.56 -6.78 -15.21
N CYS A 94 -3.66 -6.40 -16.50
CA CYS A 94 -4.64 -5.44 -16.99
C CYS A 94 -6.08 -5.79 -16.63
N TYR A 95 -6.43 -7.10 -16.65
CA TYR A 95 -7.78 -7.54 -16.28
C TYR A 95 -8.03 -7.39 -14.77
N VAL A 96 -7.09 -7.84 -13.93
CA VAL A 96 -7.22 -7.73 -12.46
C VAL A 96 -7.27 -6.26 -12.06
N ASN A 97 -6.43 -5.43 -12.68
CA ASN A 97 -6.44 -3.99 -12.44
C ASN A 97 -7.78 -3.35 -12.87
N GLY A 98 -8.36 -3.79 -14.01
CA GLY A 98 -9.67 -3.32 -14.46
C GLY A 98 -10.81 -3.72 -13.50
N VAL A 99 -10.77 -4.95 -12.99
CA VAL A 99 -11.72 -5.42 -11.96
C VAL A 99 -11.52 -4.63 -10.68
N LEU A 100 -10.28 -4.50 -10.20
CA LEU A 100 -9.96 -3.73 -8.99
C LEU A 100 -10.44 -2.28 -9.13
N GLN A 101 -10.13 -1.62 -10.24
CA GLN A 101 -10.56 -0.25 -10.51
C GLN A 101 -12.10 -0.12 -10.48
N SER A 102 -12.80 -1.04 -11.13
CA SER A 102 -14.28 -1.05 -11.17
C SER A 102 -14.87 -1.26 -9.77
N GLN A 103 -14.32 -2.18 -9.00
CA GLN A 103 -14.82 -2.49 -7.66
C GLN A 103 -14.42 -1.42 -6.65
N LEU A 104 -13.19 -0.92 -6.68
CA LEU A 104 -12.79 0.21 -5.84
C LEU A 104 -13.72 1.40 -6.04
N GLY A 105 -14.10 1.72 -7.28
CA GLY A 105 -15.06 2.79 -7.56
C GLY A 105 -16.40 2.64 -6.82
N LYS A 106 -16.83 1.40 -6.54
CA LYS A 106 -18.05 1.10 -5.78
C LYS A 106 -17.82 1.16 -4.25
N TYR A 107 -16.66 0.71 -3.79
CA TYR A 107 -16.36 0.60 -2.35
C TYR A 107 -15.77 1.86 -1.74
N LEU A 108 -14.97 2.63 -2.51
CA LEU A 108 -14.32 3.87 -2.05
C LEU A 108 -15.23 4.83 -1.27
N PRO A 109 -16.48 5.07 -1.68
CA PRO A 109 -17.38 5.98 -0.95
C PRO A 109 -17.70 5.54 0.47
N ASN A 110 -17.48 4.27 0.81
CA ASN A 110 -17.76 3.71 2.13
C ASN A 110 -16.59 3.88 3.12
N TYR A 111 -15.41 4.28 2.63
CA TYR A 111 -14.21 4.39 3.44
C TYR A 111 -13.77 5.84 3.60
N SER A 112 -13.36 6.19 4.81
CA SER A 112 -12.77 7.50 5.10
C SER A 112 -11.34 7.62 4.60
N TYR A 113 -10.62 6.49 4.57
CA TYR A 113 -9.25 6.39 4.09
C TYR A 113 -9.06 5.15 3.22
N VAL A 114 -8.28 5.31 2.17
CA VAL A 114 -7.77 4.21 1.35
C VAL A 114 -6.26 4.28 1.36
N VAL A 115 -5.62 3.23 1.85
CA VAL A 115 -4.16 3.13 1.90
C VAL A 115 -3.72 2.07 0.91
N MET A 116 -2.98 2.48 -0.12
CA MET A 116 -2.40 1.56 -1.08
C MET A 116 -0.90 1.43 -0.84
N ASP A 117 -0.46 0.22 -0.53
CA ASP A 117 0.96 -0.13 -0.41
C ASP A 117 1.46 -0.67 -1.75
N ASN A 118 2.38 0.04 -2.37
CA ASN A 118 2.87 -0.28 -3.70
C ASN A 118 4.27 -0.89 -3.63
N GLU A 119 4.53 -1.83 -4.52
CA GLU A 119 5.87 -2.29 -4.83
C GLU A 119 6.76 -1.10 -5.29
N ALA A 120 8.08 -1.28 -5.27
CA ALA A 120 9.04 -0.31 -5.78
C ALA A 120 8.90 -0.11 -7.31
N GLY A 121 7.76 0.41 -7.72
CA GLY A 121 7.37 0.70 -9.09
C GLY A 121 5.98 1.34 -9.11
N LEU A 122 5.70 2.09 -10.16
CA LEU A 122 4.43 2.82 -10.29
C LEU A 122 3.42 2.09 -11.20
N GLU A 123 3.64 0.79 -11.47
CA GLU A 123 2.83 0.08 -12.47
C GLU A 123 1.34 0.09 -12.15
N HIS A 124 0.96 -0.04 -10.88
CA HIS A 124 -0.43 -0.04 -10.47
C HIS A 124 -1.04 1.37 -10.49
N ILE A 125 -0.28 2.36 -10.06
CA ILE A 125 -0.70 3.78 -10.09
C ILE A 125 -0.80 4.27 -11.54
N ALA A 126 0.22 3.96 -12.36
CA ALA A 126 0.26 4.33 -13.78
C ALA A 126 -0.93 3.80 -14.59
N ARG A 127 -1.55 2.70 -14.14
CA ARG A 127 -2.72 2.11 -14.80
C ARG A 127 -4.05 2.68 -14.33
N GLY A 128 -4.04 3.76 -13.54
CA GLY A 128 -5.23 4.45 -13.10
C GLY A 128 -6.09 3.65 -12.12
N THR A 129 -5.46 2.82 -11.29
CA THR A 129 -6.18 2.01 -10.29
C THR A 129 -6.90 2.90 -9.28
N LEU A 130 -6.35 4.07 -8.97
CA LEU A 130 -6.99 5.10 -8.16
C LEU A 130 -7.29 6.34 -8.99
N PRO A 131 -8.49 6.92 -8.87
CA PRO A 131 -8.87 8.12 -9.61
C PRO A 131 -8.15 9.38 -9.14
N HIS A 132 -7.74 9.42 -7.88
CA HIS A 132 -7.06 10.53 -7.24
C HIS A 132 -6.22 10.01 -6.06
N VAL A 133 -5.12 10.69 -5.77
CA VAL A 133 -4.25 10.44 -4.62
C VAL A 133 -4.08 11.75 -3.85
N ASP A 134 -4.60 11.81 -2.62
CA ASP A 134 -4.49 13.01 -1.78
C ASP A 134 -3.08 13.18 -1.23
N THR A 135 -2.49 12.08 -0.75
CA THR A 135 -1.15 12.09 -0.16
C THR A 135 -0.32 10.93 -0.70
N MET A 136 0.82 11.24 -1.28
CA MET A 136 1.80 10.25 -1.72
C MET A 136 3.02 10.26 -0.81
N LEU A 137 3.24 9.13 -0.15
CA LEU A 137 4.38 8.91 0.73
C LEU A 137 5.46 8.16 -0.04
N LEU A 138 6.58 8.81 -0.30
CA LEU A 138 7.78 8.21 -0.86
C LEU A 138 8.64 7.70 0.29
N ILE A 139 8.97 6.41 0.31
CA ILE A 139 9.72 5.80 1.41
C ILE A 139 11.11 5.40 0.92
N SER A 140 12.14 5.82 1.62
CA SER A 140 13.53 5.44 1.36
C SER A 140 14.20 4.95 2.64
N ASP A 141 15.21 4.12 2.50
CA ASP A 141 16.19 3.90 3.57
C ASP A 141 17.08 5.15 3.77
N CYS A 142 17.91 5.12 4.82
CA CYS A 142 18.82 6.21 5.17
C CYS A 142 20.12 6.18 4.35
N SER A 143 20.01 5.96 3.03
CA SER A 143 21.16 5.94 2.12
C SER A 143 21.00 6.91 0.95
N ARG A 144 22.12 7.42 0.43
CA ARG A 144 22.11 8.25 -0.79
C ARG A 144 21.51 7.50 -1.99
N ARG A 145 21.77 6.18 -2.11
CA ARG A 145 21.24 5.35 -3.19
C ARG A 145 19.71 5.19 -3.09
N GLY A 146 19.20 5.01 -1.87
CA GLY A 146 17.77 4.97 -1.62
C GLY A 146 17.09 6.28 -2.01
N VAL A 147 17.66 7.43 -1.61
CA VAL A 147 17.16 8.75 -2.01
C VAL A 147 17.16 8.93 -3.53
N GLN A 148 18.23 8.53 -4.22
CA GLN A 148 18.31 8.59 -5.69
C GLN A 148 17.25 7.69 -6.36
N ALA A 149 16.98 6.51 -5.81
CA ALA A 149 15.94 5.64 -6.33
C ALA A 149 14.55 6.29 -6.20
N VAL A 150 14.27 6.86 -5.05
CA VAL A 150 13.00 7.57 -4.80
C VAL A 150 12.87 8.84 -5.66
N ALA A 151 13.97 9.55 -5.88
CA ALA A 151 13.96 10.72 -6.78
C ALA A 151 13.51 10.35 -8.20
N ARG A 152 13.99 9.21 -8.72
CA ARG A 152 13.52 8.70 -10.03
C ARG A 152 12.04 8.34 -10.02
N ILE A 153 11.52 7.81 -8.90
CA ILE A 153 10.08 7.54 -8.75
C ILE A 153 9.30 8.86 -8.80
N ALA A 154 9.77 9.91 -8.11
CA ALA A 154 9.15 11.23 -8.14
C ALA A 154 9.12 11.81 -9.57
N GLU A 155 10.23 11.72 -10.30
CA GLU A 155 10.31 12.12 -11.72
C GLU A 155 9.29 11.36 -12.58
N MET A 156 9.17 10.03 -12.40
CA MET A 156 8.20 9.21 -13.13
C MET A 156 6.73 9.60 -12.81
N ILE A 157 6.43 9.97 -11.56
CA ILE A 157 5.10 10.46 -11.15
C ILE A 157 4.75 11.72 -11.96
N ASP A 158 5.69 12.65 -12.05
CA ASP A 158 5.50 13.91 -12.81
C ASP A 158 5.36 13.63 -14.32
N GLU A 159 6.20 12.76 -14.89
CA GLU A 159 6.14 12.36 -16.31
C GLU A 159 4.81 11.70 -16.69
N MET A 160 4.22 10.93 -15.78
CA MET A 160 2.92 10.31 -15.98
C MET A 160 1.73 11.26 -15.78
N GLY A 161 1.99 12.52 -15.37
CA GLY A 161 0.95 13.50 -15.12
C GLY A 161 0.09 13.17 -13.89
N LEU A 162 0.59 12.36 -12.96
CA LEU A 162 -0.05 12.13 -11.69
C LEU A 162 0.15 13.35 -10.80
N ASN A 163 -0.95 13.94 -10.35
CA ASN A 163 -0.93 15.14 -9.54
C ASN A 163 -1.50 14.84 -8.14
N PRO A 164 -0.72 14.23 -7.24
CA PRO A 164 -1.16 14.01 -5.87
C PRO A 164 -1.38 15.36 -5.17
N GLY A 165 -2.34 15.42 -4.25
CA GLY A 165 -2.61 16.62 -3.47
C GLY A 165 -1.37 17.07 -2.68
N GLN A 166 -0.62 16.12 -2.14
CA GLN A 166 0.73 16.34 -1.61
C GLN A 166 1.61 15.11 -1.83
N MET A 167 2.92 15.33 -1.95
CA MET A 167 3.92 14.28 -2.07
C MET A 167 5.14 14.62 -1.23
N GLY A 168 5.70 13.63 -0.53
CA GLY A 168 6.92 13.84 0.22
C GLY A 168 7.60 12.56 0.67
N LEU A 169 8.86 12.73 1.02
CA LEU A 169 9.79 11.69 1.39
C LEU A 169 9.76 11.43 2.90
N ILE A 170 9.67 10.17 3.27
CA ILE A 170 9.97 9.69 4.62
C ILE A 170 11.22 8.82 4.54
N ILE A 171 12.24 9.18 5.30
CA ILE A 171 13.42 8.33 5.47
C ILE A 171 13.13 7.34 6.60
N ASN A 172 13.30 6.06 6.30
CA ASN A 172 13.08 4.98 7.25
C ASN A 172 14.41 4.38 7.75
N ARG A 173 14.39 3.83 8.95
CA ARG A 173 15.53 3.13 9.58
C ARG A 173 16.78 4.01 9.73
N ALA A 174 16.59 5.29 9.99
CA ALA A 174 17.72 6.18 10.23
C ALA A 174 18.38 5.88 11.59
N PRO A 175 19.72 5.73 11.66
CA PRO A 175 20.41 5.60 12.93
C PRO A 175 20.09 6.81 13.84
N ASP A 176 19.68 6.55 15.07
CA ASP A 176 19.30 7.57 16.07
C ASP A 176 18.23 8.57 15.56
N GLY A 177 17.49 8.23 14.51
CA GLY A 177 16.50 9.13 13.91
C GLY A 177 17.10 10.35 13.22
N LYS A 178 18.39 10.32 12.86
CA LYS A 178 19.11 11.45 12.27
C LYS A 178 19.58 11.15 10.85
N LEU A 179 19.67 12.20 10.06
CA LEU A 179 20.24 12.13 8.71
C LEU A 179 21.67 12.64 8.72
N ASP A 180 22.56 11.89 8.06
CA ASP A 180 23.89 12.37 7.72
C ASP A 180 23.83 13.49 6.67
N ASP A 181 24.82 14.38 6.69
CA ASP A 181 24.90 15.53 5.77
C ASP A 181 24.87 15.10 4.30
N GLY A 182 25.50 13.96 3.97
CA GLY A 182 25.50 13.43 2.61
C GLY A 182 24.12 12.99 2.12
N VAL A 183 23.29 12.44 3.00
CA VAL A 183 21.90 12.08 2.67
C VAL A 183 21.03 13.32 2.55
N ARG A 184 21.22 14.28 3.46
CA ARG A 184 20.52 15.57 3.41
C ARG A 184 20.82 16.34 2.12
N ALA A 185 22.09 16.42 1.74
CA ALA A 185 22.50 17.06 0.48
C ALA A 185 21.91 16.37 -0.76
N GLU A 186 21.75 15.04 -0.74
CA GLU A 186 21.13 14.32 -1.85
C GLU A 186 19.62 14.61 -1.94
N ILE A 187 18.92 14.71 -0.80
CA ILE A 187 17.49 15.11 -0.76
C ILE A 187 17.31 16.51 -1.34
N GLU A 188 18.14 17.48 -0.91
CA GLU A 188 18.10 18.86 -1.37
C GLU A 188 18.42 18.98 -2.87
N LYS A 189 19.42 18.25 -3.35
CA LYS A 189 19.83 18.20 -4.75
C LYS A 189 18.69 17.78 -5.69
N HIS A 190 17.84 16.86 -5.26
CA HIS A 190 16.68 16.39 -6.02
C HIS A 190 15.40 17.18 -5.73
N GLY A 191 15.44 18.19 -4.87
CA GLY A 191 14.27 19.00 -4.52
C GLY A 191 13.15 18.22 -3.84
N LEU A 192 13.47 17.09 -3.20
CA LEU A 192 12.46 16.26 -2.53
C LEU A 192 11.99 16.93 -1.24
N LYS A 193 10.68 17.01 -1.06
CA LYS A 193 10.09 17.49 0.19
C LYS A 193 10.21 16.41 1.26
N LEU A 194 11.00 16.65 2.28
CA LEU A 194 11.14 15.74 3.42
C LEU A 194 9.95 15.92 4.37
N PHE A 195 9.14 14.88 4.54
CA PHE A 195 8.06 14.85 5.54
C PHE A 195 8.57 14.45 6.92
N GLY A 196 9.57 13.57 6.98
CA GLY A 196 10.20 13.21 8.24
C GLY A 196 11.17 12.06 8.16
N VAL A 197 11.69 11.71 9.33
CA VAL A 197 12.68 10.67 9.51
C VAL A 197 12.20 9.71 10.60
N LEU A 198 12.16 8.43 10.28
CA LEU A 198 11.83 7.36 11.21
C LEU A 198 13.13 6.72 11.72
N PRO A 199 13.26 6.52 13.03
CA PRO A 199 14.44 5.88 13.59
C PRO A 199 14.54 4.42 13.20
N HIS A 200 15.76 3.86 13.28
CA HIS A 200 15.91 2.43 13.37
C HIS A 200 15.31 1.96 14.69
N ASP A 201 14.52 0.90 14.64
CA ASP A 201 13.84 0.35 15.82
C ASP A 201 14.07 -1.15 15.92
N GLU A 202 14.65 -1.58 17.05
CA GLU A 202 14.99 -2.97 17.30
C GLU A 202 13.74 -3.85 17.50
N ALA A 203 12.65 -3.29 18.06
CA ALA A 203 11.42 -4.04 18.26
C ALA A 203 10.76 -4.35 16.90
N VAL A 204 10.75 -3.38 16.00
CA VAL A 204 10.28 -3.59 14.61
C VAL A 204 11.13 -4.62 13.89
N TYR A 205 12.47 -4.53 14.03
CA TYR A 205 13.38 -5.50 13.42
C TYR A 205 13.13 -6.92 13.93
N ARG A 206 12.90 -7.08 15.23
CA ARG A 206 12.55 -8.40 15.81
C ARG A 206 11.21 -8.93 15.32
N CYS A 207 10.21 -8.06 15.23
CA CYS A 207 8.92 -8.45 14.64
C CYS A 207 9.11 -9.00 13.22
N ASP A 208 9.89 -8.31 12.39
CA ASP A 208 10.18 -8.74 11.02
C ASP A 208 10.92 -10.11 11.00
N CYS A 209 11.85 -10.34 11.92
CA CYS A 209 12.59 -11.59 12.01
C CYS A 209 11.72 -12.77 12.50
N ASP A 210 10.84 -12.51 13.45
CA ASP A 210 10.05 -13.53 14.13
C ASP A 210 8.68 -13.77 13.44
N GLY A 211 8.36 -13.01 12.41
CA GLY A 211 7.06 -13.05 11.73
C GLY A 211 5.91 -12.51 12.59
N ASN A 212 6.21 -11.64 13.54
CA ASN A 212 5.21 -10.99 14.37
C ASN A 212 4.71 -9.68 13.74
N PRO A 213 3.42 -9.35 13.88
CA PRO A 213 2.86 -8.14 13.29
C PRO A 213 3.39 -6.87 13.97
N SER A 214 4.26 -6.14 13.29
CA SER A 214 4.85 -4.90 13.81
C SER A 214 3.82 -3.78 14.00
N ALA A 215 2.69 -3.81 13.31
CA ALA A 215 1.58 -2.88 13.54
C ALA A 215 1.00 -3.00 14.97
N LYS A 216 1.11 -4.16 15.60
CA LYS A 216 0.61 -4.42 16.98
C LYS A 216 1.58 -4.01 18.09
N LEU A 217 2.74 -3.41 17.76
CA LEU A 217 3.61 -2.81 18.77
C LEU A 217 2.87 -1.72 19.57
N PRO A 218 3.26 -1.46 20.83
CA PRO A 218 2.58 -0.48 21.67
C PRO A 218 2.66 0.94 21.10
N ASP A 219 1.67 1.77 21.37
CA ASP A 219 1.61 3.16 20.91
C ASP A 219 2.76 4.05 21.39
N SER A 220 3.44 3.62 22.44
CA SER A 220 4.64 4.26 22.98
C SER A 220 5.93 3.89 22.24
N ASP A 221 5.85 2.98 21.28
CA ASP A 221 7.00 2.59 20.46
C ASP A 221 7.60 3.80 19.74
N PRO A 222 8.95 3.97 19.78
CA PRO A 222 9.61 5.15 19.22
C PRO A 222 9.30 5.39 17.75
N MET A 223 9.20 4.32 16.93
CA MET A 223 8.86 4.45 15.52
C MET A 223 7.40 4.89 15.34
N LYS A 224 6.45 4.33 16.11
CA LYS A 224 5.05 4.76 16.08
C LYS A 224 4.88 6.21 16.52
N VAL A 225 5.61 6.64 17.57
CA VAL A 225 5.59 8.04 18.03
C VAL A 225 6.13 8.99 16.96
N ALA A 226 7.25 8.64 16.33
CA ALA A 226 7.85 9.44 15.26
C ALA A 226 6.91 9.52 14.06
N LEU A 227 6.33 8.39 13.63
CA LEU A 227 5.38 8.34 12.51
C LEU A 227 4.13 9.18 12.79
N ARG A 228 3.59 9.11 14.00
CA ARG A 228 2.44 9.93 14.42
C ARG A 228 2.71 11.42 14.29
N GLY A 229 3.92 11.86 14.71
CA GLY A 229 4.34 13.25 14.55
C GLY A 229 4.43 13.67 13.08
N ILE A 230 4.96 12.80 12.22
CA ILE A 230 5.03 13.04 10.77
C ILE A 230 3.61 13.16 10.19
N MET A 231 2.73 12.21 10.47
CA MET A 231 1.36 12.21 9.96
C MET A 231 0.59 13.46 10.38
N GLN A 232 0.71 13.87 11.65
CA GLN A 232 0.10 15.12 12.13
C GLN A 232 0.64 16.35 11.39
N SER A 233 1.93 16.40 11.09
CA SER A 233 2.55 17.53 10.39
C SER A 233 2.09 17.68 8.95
N ILE A 234 1.62 16.62 8.32
CA ILE A 234 1.10 16.59 6.95
C ILE A 234 -0.44 16.57 6.87
N GLY A 235 -1.11 16.69 8.02
CA GLY A 235 -2.57 16.77 8.08
C GLY A 235 -3.33 15.43 8.10
N LEU A 236 -2.62 14.34 8.39
CA LEU A 236 -3.17 12.98 8.55
C LEU A 236 -3.29 12.56 10.01
#